data_47efa8d58073a76a0340fdecf23969dd
#
_entry.id   47efa8d58073a76a0340fdecf23969dd
#
_cell.length_a   1.000
_cell.length_b   1.000
_cell.length_c   1.000
_cell.angle_alpha   90.00
_cell.angle_beta   90.00
_cell.angle_gamma   90.00
#
_symmetry.space_group_name_H-M   'P 1'
#
loop_
_entity.id
_entity.type
_entity.pdbx_description
1 polymer ?
#
loop_
_entity_poly.entity_id
_entity_poly.type
_entity_poly.pdbx_seq_one_letter_code
_entity_poly.pdbx_strand_id
1 'polypeptide(L)'
;MFSLYIDPGTGSMLFSLVIGLVATLTFGLRALFIKIRFGFDKKDIAEDKDVIPYVIFSDHKRYWNVFSPICQEFEKRGIDVVYYTLSSDDPALCSGMKHLKAEYLGEGNKPFAKLNFLNADIVLSTTPGLDVYQWKRSKNVKCYVHIPHTVDDLTGYRMFGLDHYDVLLASGPNQIAGVEKIEALRPTRAKKEKVVVGSTPLDELKKKYDENHRKERNQIP
;
A
#
# COMPACT_ATOMS: atom_id res chain seq x y z
N MET A 1 8.31 32.84 -60.81
CA MET A 1 7.41 31.99 -59.99
C MET A 1 8.22 30.77 -59.60
N PHE A 2 8.79 30.73 -58.41
CA PHE A 2 9.58 29.59 -57.92
C PHE A 2 8.62 28.51 -57.41
N SER A 3 8.50 27.41 -58.17
CA SER A 3 7.78 26.24 -57.71
C SER A 3 8.67 25.48 -56.72
N LEU A 4 8.35 25.53 -55.46
CA LEU A 4 8.94 24.71 -54.44
C LEU A 4 8.42 23.27 -54.59
N TYR A 5 9.18 22.45 -55.31
CA TYR A 5 8.92 21.02 -55.41
C TYR A 5 9.42 20.35 -54.14
N ILE A 6 8.50 19.89 -53.31
CA ILE A 6 8.83 19.06 -52.15
C ILE A 6 8.78 17.60 -52.62
N ASP A 7 9.95 16.95 -52.63
CA ASP A 7 10.05 15.53 -52.91
C ASP A 7 9.24 14.71 -51.91
N PRO A 8 8.49 13.66 -52.31
CA PRO A 8 7.65 12.85 -51.40
C PRO A 8 8.42 12.26 -50.19
N GLY A 9 9.71 11.93 -50.36
CA GLY A 9 10.57 11.47 -49.27
C GLY A 9 10.85 12.56 -48.24
N THR A 10 11.14 13.78 -48.68
CA THR A 10 11.39 14.94 -47.85
C THR A 10 10.10 15.37 -47.10
N GLY A 11 8.93 15.26 -47.75
CA GLY A 11 7.64 15.53 -47.14
C GLY A 11 7.32 14.58 -45.99
N SER A 12 7.60 13.28 -46.13
CA SER A 12 7.36 12.30 -45.10
C SER A 12 8.31 12.45 -43.90
N MET A 13 9.58 12.80 -44.14
CA MET A 13 10.54 13.14 -43.09
C MET A 13 10.10 14.37 -42.28
N LEU A 14 9.66 15.41 -42.96
CA LEU A 14 9.19 16.65 -42.34
C LEU A 14 7.93 16.42 -41.50
N PHE A 15 7.01 15.60 -42.02
CA PHE A 15 5.81 15.19 -41.30
C PHE A 15 6.13 14.40 -40.02
N SER A 16 7.06 13.42 -40.11
CA SER A 16 7.51 12.64 -38.94
C SER A 16 8.19 13.51 -37.88
N LEU A 17 8.97 14.50 -38.33
CA LEU A 17 9.64 15.46 -37.43
C LEU A 17 8.64 16.35 -36.72
N VAL A 18 7.61 16.84 -37.43
CA VAL A 18 6.52 17.65 -36.83
C VAL A 18 5.71 16.84 -35.82
N ILE A 19 5.35 15.59 -36.14
CA ILE A 19 4.65 14.71 -35.18
C ILE A 19 5.49 14.45 -33.95
N GLY A 20 6.79 14.15 -34.15
CA GLY A 20 7.72 13.95 -33.04
C GLY A 20 7.83 15.19 -32.12
N LEU A 21 7.90 16.37 -32.70
CA LEU A 21 7.95 17.64 -31.98
C LEU A 21 6.66 17.90 -31.21
N VAL A 22 5.49 17.70 -31.83
CA VAL A 22 4.17 17.86 -31.19
C VAL A 22 4.00 16.85 -30.06
N ALA A 23 4.38 15.60 -30.26
CA ALA A 23 4.34 14.58 -29.22
C ALA A 23 5.24 14.96 -28.04
N THR A 24 6.48 15.37 -28.31
CA THR A 24 7.44 15.77 -27.27
C THR A 24 6.94 16.99 -26.48
N LEU A 25 6.39 18.00 -27.15
CA LEU A 25 5.79 19.18 -26.55
C LEU A 25 4.58 18.83 -25.68
N THR A 26 3.67 17.99 -26.16
CA THR A 26 2.48 17.57 -25.42
C THR A 26 2.85 16.75 -24.17
N PHE A 27 3.80 15.82 -24.27
CA PHE A 27 4.30 15.06 -23.11
C PHE A 27 5.07 15.96 -22.15
N GLY A 28 5.91 16.88 -22.64
CA GLY A 28 6.65 17.83 -21.81
C GLY A 28 5.71 18.80 -21.07
N LEU A 29 4.72 19.36 -21.75
CA LEU A 29 3.72 20.24 -21.12
C LEU A 29 2.85 19.49 -20.10
N ARG A 30 2.48 18.23 -20.41
CA ARG A 30 1.73 17.39 -19.45
C ARG A 30 2.58 17.07 -18.23
N ALA A 31 3.86 16.74 -18.40
CA ALA A 31 4.78 16.49 -17.30
C ALA A 31 5.01 17.76 -16.45
N LEU A 32 5.15 18.92 -17.11
CA LEU A 32 5.27 20.21 -16.43
C LEU A 32 3.99 20.58 -15.67
N PHE A 33 2.82 20.38 -16.28
CA PHE A 33 1.52 20.62 -15.65
C PHE A 33 1.31 19.70 -14.44
N ILE A 34 1.67 18.43 -14.55
CA ILE A 34 1.67 17.48 -13.43
C ILE A 34 2.62 17.98 -12.33
N LYS A 35 3.84 18.38 -12.70
CA LYS A 35 4.85 18.87 -11.77
C LYS A 35 4.42 20.16 -11.07
N ILE A 36 3.76 21.08 -11.79
CA ILE A 36 3.19 22.32 -11.23
C ILE A 36 2.01 21.96 -10.31
N ARG A 37 1.06 21.16 -10.77
CA ARG A 37 -0.14 20.80 -10.01
C ARG A 37 0.20 20.03 -8.72
N PHE A 38 1.16 19.08 -8.79
CA PHE A 38 1.65 18.35 -7.63
C PHE A 38 2.78 19.09 -6.88
N GLY A 39 3.42 20.09 -7.50
CA GLY A 39 4.43 20.93 -6.86
C GLY A 39 3.83 22.05 -5.99
N PHE A 40 2.61 22.51 -6.30
CA PHE A 40 1.85 23.40 -5.40
C PHE A 40 1.35 22.65 -4.16
N ASP A 41 0.90 21.40 -4.31
CA ASP A 41 0.61 20.52 -3.17
C ASP A 41 1.84 20.22 -2.30
N LYS A 42 3.06 20.33 -2.87
CA LYS A 42 4.30 20.12 -2.13
C LYS A 42 4.59 21.19 -1.08
N LYS A 43 4.13 22.43 -1.30
CA LYS A 43 4.30 23.51 -0.32
C LYS A 43 3.36 23.35 0.88
N ASP A 44 2.18 22.79 0.64
CA ASP A 44 1.21 22.49 1.72
C ASP A 44 1.49 21.16 2.43
N ILE A 45 2.35 20.30 1.85
CA ILE A 45 2.68 18.98 2.41
C ILE A 45 4.02 19.01 3.17
N ALA A 46 4.90 19.99 2.92
CA ALA A 46 6.29 19.98 3.39
C ALA A 46 6.58 20.85 4.62
N GLU A 47 5.67 21.71 5.05
CA GLU A 47 5.85 22.54 6.25
C GLU A 47 4.81 22.17 7.30
N ASP A 48 5.29 21.53 8.37
CA ASP A 48 4.61 21.40 9.67
C ASP A 48 3.40 20.43 9.73
N LYS A 49 3.51 19.24 9.13
CA LYS A 49 2.60 18.16 9.52
C LYS A 49 3.24 17.34 10.62
N ASP A 50 2.61 17.36 11.78
CA ASP A 50 2.93 16.46 12.88
C ASP A 50 3.14 15.04 12.38
N VAL A 51 4.23 14.40 12.82
CA VAL A 51 4.52 13.02 12.50
C VAL A 51 3.40 12.15 13.04
N ILE A 52 2.74 11.38 12.19
CA ILE A 52 1.69 10.44 12.61
C ILE A 52 2.39 9.22 13.22
N PRO A 53 2.19 8.90 14.51
CA PRO A 53 2.89 7.79 15.14
C PRO A 53 2.58 6.45 14.48
N TYR A 54 1.29 6.16 14.24
CA TYR A 54 0.82 4.88 13.72
C TYR A 54 -0.17 5.08 12.59
N VAL A 55 0.12 4.46 11.46
CA VAL A 55 -0.75 4.44 10.28
C VAL A 55 -1.02 3.00 9.89
N ILE A 56 -2.28 2.67 9.65
CA ILE A 56 -2.70 1.42 9.01
C ILE A 56 -3.17 1.76 7.59
N PHE A 57 -2.69 1.02 6.60
CA PHE A 57 -3.17 1.14 5.23
C PHE A 57 -3.78 -0.17 4.75
N SER A 58 -5.03 -0.10 4.32
CA SER A 58 -5.79 -1.21 3.73
C SER A 58 -6.24 -0.86 2.32
N ASP A 59 -5.89 -1.68 1.34
CA ASP A 59 -6.35 -1.52 -0.04
C ASP A 59 -7.75 -2.07 -0.30
N HIS A 60 -8.32 -2.84 0.65
CA HIS A 60 -9.66 -3.38 0.52
C HIS A 60 -10.31 -3.68 1.88
N LYS A 61 -11.61 -3.38 2.00
CA LYS A 61 -12.42 -3.60 3.21
C LYS A 61 -12.39 -5.02 3.79
N ARG A 62 -12.13 -6.05 2.95
CA ARG A 62 -12.02 -7.45 3.41
C ARG A 62 -10.91 -7.66 4.45
N TYR A 63 -9.92 -6.77 4.49
CA TYR A 63 -8.80 -6.88 5.44
C TYR A 63 -9.13 -6.25 6.80
N TRP A 64 -10.32 -5.71 6.97
CA TRP A 64 -10.77 -5.23 8.27
C TRP A 64 -10.74 -6.32 9.34
N ASN A 65 -10.99 -7.58 8.98
CA ASN A 65 -10.86 -8.71 9.90
C ASN A 65 -9.43 -8.91 10.44
N VAL A 66 -8.40 -8.49 9.70
CA VAL A 66 -7.00 -8.50 10.17
C VAL A 66 -6.74 -7.33 11.10
N PHE A 67 -7.22 -6.14 10.73
CA PHE A 67 -6.89 -4.89 11.43
C PHE A 67 -7.81 -4.57 12.61
N SER A 68 -9.05 -5.03 12.60
CA SER A 68 -10.02 -4.74 13.66
C SER A 68 -9.52 -5.12 15.07
N PRO A 69 -8.97 -6.33 15.31
CA PRO A 69 -8.43 -6.66 16.61
C PRO A 69 -7.22 -5.79 17.02
N ILE A 70 -6.42 -5.38 16.05
CA ILE A 70 -5.28 -4.48 16.27
C ILE A 70 -5.80 -3.09 16.65
N CYS A 71 -6.78 -2.56 15.92
CA CYS A 71 -7.41 -1.27 16.24
C CYS A 71 -8.09 -1.29 17.62
N GLN A 72 -8.74 -2.39 17.99
CA GLN A 72 -9.33 -2.57 19.32
C GLN A 72 -8.28 -2.53 20.43
N GLU A 73 -7.09 -3.07 20.19
CA GLU A 73 -6.01 -3.03 21.16
C GLU A 73 -5.41 -1.61 21.28
N PHE A 74 -5.29 -0.87 20.18
CA PHE A 74 -4.95 0.56 20.21
C PHE A 74 -5.96 1.37 21.00
N GLU A 75 -7.26 1.13 20.78
CA GLU A 75 -8.35 1.76 21.52
C GLU A 75 -8.27 1.50 23.02
N LYS A 76 -8.05 0.24 23.44
CA LYS A 76 -7.91 -0.13 24.85
C LYS A 76 -6.73 0.55 25.54
N ARG A 77 -5.64 0.77 24.79
CA ARG A 77 -4.43 1.41 25.30
C ARG A 77 -4.49 2.94 25.23
N GLY A 78 -5.54 3.51 24.63
CA GLY A 78 -5.67 4.95 24.42
C GLY A 78 -4.62 5.52 23.48
N ILE A 79 -4.19 4.73 22.48
CA ILE A 79 -3.16 5.12 21.50
C ILE A 79 -3.86 5.48 20.19
N ASP A 80 -3.60 6.68 19.72
CA ASP A 80 -4.18 7.15 18.46
C ASP A 80 -3.55 6.48 17.24
N VAL A 81 -4.40 6.02 16.32
CA VAL A 81 -4.02 5.40 15.04
C VAL A 81 -4.82 5.98 13.90
N VAL A 82 -4.16 6.23 12.78
CA VAL A 82 -4.81 6.67 11.54
C VAL A 82 -4.97 5.47 10.61
N TYR A 83 -6.19 5.24 10.14
CA TYR A 83 -6.51 4.14 9.24
C TYR A 83 -6.90 4.67 7.86
N TYR A 84 -6.11 4.37 6.86
CA TYR A 84 -6.38 4.72 5.47
C TYR A 84 -6.92 3.53 4.70
N THR A 85 -8.04 3.73 4.00
CA THR A 85 -8.65 2.69 3.18
C THR A 85 -8.95 3.15 1.76
N LEU A 86 -8.91 2.20 0.81
CA LEU A 86 -9.35 2.40 -0.57
C LEU A 86 -10.81 1.94 -0.81
N SER A 87 -11.51 1.52 0.23
CA SER A 87 -12.92 1.11 0.14
C SER A 87 -13.81 2.12 0.83
N SER A 88 -14.74 2.71 0.09
CA SER A 88 -15.69 3.71 0.62
C SER A 88 -16.68 3.15 1.65
N ASP A 89 -16.86 1.84 1.66
CA ASP A 89 -17.73 1.07 2.56
C ASP A 89 -16.93 0.19 3.54
N ASP A 90 -15.69 0.58 3.86
CA ASP A 90 -14.87 -0.11 4.85
C ASP A 90 -15.48 0.04 6.25
N PRO A 91 -15.69 -1.06 7.00
CA PRO A 91 -16.24 -0.99 8.36
C PRO A 91 -15.44 -0.11 9.34
N ALA A 92 -14.15 0.11 9.07
CA ALA A 92 -13.31 1.01 9.85
C ALA A 92 -13.88 2.43 9.91
N LEU A 93 -14.51 2.91 8.83
CA LEU A 93 -15.08 4.26 8.70
C LEU A 93 -16.25 4.50 9.68
N CYS A 94 -16.92 3.43 10.10
CA CYS A 94 -18.08 3.47 10.99
C CYS A 94 -17.83 2.76 12.33
N SER A 95 -16.56 2.51 12.70
CA SER A 95 -16.22 1.69 13.87
C SER A 95 -16.60 2.32 15.21
N GLY A 96 -16.75 3.64 15.29
CA GLY A 96 -17.06 4.38 16.53
C GLY A 96 -15.94 4.39 17.57
N MET A 97 -14.74 3.91 17.26
CA MET A 97 -13.57 3.94 18.14
C MET A 97 -13.06 5.38 18.28
N LYS A 98 -12.73 5.80 19.50
CA LYS A 98 -12.27 7.17 19.80
C LYS A 98 -10.85 7.44 19.33
N HIS A 99 -9.98 6.41 19.44
CA HIS A 99 -8.57 6.50 19.09
C HIS A 99 -8.26 6.03 17.65
N LEU A 100 -9.29 5.71 16.86
CA LEU A 100 -9.17 5.35 15.45
C LEU A 100 -9.69 6.47 14.54
N LYS A 101 -8.80 7.13 13.84
CA LYS A 101 -9.16 8.08 12.79
C LYS A 101 -9.14 7.38 11.43
N ALA A 102 -10.28 6.88 10.98
CA ALA A 102 -10.41 6.25 9.67
C ALA A 102 -10.73 7.26 8.56
N GLU A 103 -10.09 7.12 7.41
CA GLU A 103 -10.26 7.99 6.26
C GLU A 103 -10.26 7.19 4.95
N TYR A 104 -11.26 7.43 4.12
CA TYR A 104 -11.30 6.93 2.74
C TYR A 104 -10.47 7.84 1.83
N LEU A 105 -9.46 7.27 1.18
CA LEU A 105 -8.52 8.03 0.34
C LEU A 105 -9.02 8.30 -1.08
N GLY A 106 -10.13 7.70 -1.49
CA GLY A 106 -10.66 7.81 -2.84
C GLY A 106 -10.22 6.69 -3.78
N GLU A 107 -10.48 6.88 -5.07
CA GLU A 107 -10.23 5.90 -6.12
C GLU A 107 -9.10 6.32 -7.06
N GLY A 108 -8.60 5.35 -7.82
CA GLY A 108 -7.57 5.55 -8.85
C GLY A 108 -6.20 5.84 -8.27
N ASN A 109 -5.50 6.86 -8.80
CA ASN A 109 -4.13 7.19 -8.41
C ASN A 109 -4.02 8.24 -7.29
N LYS A 110 -5.12 8.91 -6.93
CA LYS A 110 -5.12 9.95 -5.89
C LYS A 110 -4.65 9.46 -4.52
N PRO A 111 -5.11 8.29 -4.03
CA PRO A 111 -4.66 7.72 -2.77
C PRO A 111 -3.14 7.59 -2.67
N PHE A 112 -2.52 7.13 -3.74
CA PHE A 112 -1.07 6.90 -3.76
C PHE A 112 -0.28 8.21 -3.70
N ALA A 113 -0.81 9.33 -4.20
CA ALA A 113 -0.19 10.64 -4.02
C ALA A 113 -0.08 11.00 -2.53
N LYS A 114 -1.14 10.77 -1.73
CA LYS A 114 -1.12 10.99 -0.28
C LYS A 114 -0.16 10.04 0.44
N LEU A 115 -0.22 8.74 0.11
CA LEU A 115 0.63 7.71 0.74
C LEU A 115 2.12 7.91 0.43
N ASN A 116 2.46 8.34 -0.80
CA ASN A 116 3.83 8.55 -1.23
C ASN A 116 4.53 9.75 -0.56
N PHE A 117 3.75 10.66 0.04
CA PHE A 117 4.24 11.81 0.80
C PHE A 117 3.85 11.77 2.28
N LEU A 118 3.47 10.60 2.77
CA LEU A 118 3.09 10.39 4.17
C LEU A 118 4.25 10.71 5.10
N ASN A 119 3.96 11.37 6.23
CA ASN A 119 4.89 11.62 7.32
C ASN A 119 4.44 10.81 8.53
N ALA A 120 5.11 9.69 8.82
CA ALA A 120 4.69 8.77 9.89
C ALA A 120 5.89 8.02 10.48
N ASP A 121 5.75 7.57 11.73
CA ASP A 121 6.74 6.69 12.32
C ASP A 121 6.58 5.26 11.79
N ILE A 122 5.40 4.70 11.88
CA ILE A 122 5.12 3.32 11.49
C ILE A 122 3.92 3.26 10.55
N VAL A 123 4.10 2.54 9.44
CA VAL A 123 3.00 2.21 8.51
C VAL A 123 2.83 0.70 8.46
N LEU A 124 1.68 0.21 8.90
CA LEU A 124 1.28 -1.19 8.86
C LEU A 124 0.36 -1.45 7.66
N SER A 125 0.63 -2.49 6.88
CA SER A 125 -0.24 -2.87 5.76
C SER A 125 -0.19 -4.36 5.44
N THR A 126 -1.29 -4.85 4.84
CA THR A 126 -1.37 -6.19 4.23
C THR A 126 -1.08 -6.18 2.73
N THR A 127 -0.93 -4.98 2.12
CA THR A 127 -0.80 -4.82 0.67
C THR A 127 0.62 -5.09 0.23
N PRO A 128 0.88 -6.11 -0.61
CA PRO A 128 2.21 -6.35 -1.16
C PRO A 128 2.56 -5.32 -2.25
N GLY A 129 3.84 -5.16 -2.55
CA GLY A 129 4.30 -4.36 -3.68
C GLY A 129 4.58 -2.90 -3.36
N LEU A 130 4.81 -2.58 -2.07
CA LEU A 130 5.38 -1.29 -1.66
C LEU A 130 6.65 -0.99 -2.47
N ASP A 131 6.74 0.23 -3.01
CA ASP A 131 7.83 0.75 -3.86
C ASP A 131 8.05 0.01 -5.19
N VAL A 132 7.24 -1.01 -5.49
CA VAL A 132 7.27 -1.75 -6.76
C VAL A 132 6.29 -1.14 -7.76
N TYR A 133 5.09 -0.83 -7.31
CA TYR A 133 4.01 -0.31 -8.15
C TYR A 133 3.74 1.18 -7.88
N GLN A 134 2.48 1.56 -7.81
CA GLN A 134 2.03 2.96 -7.64
C GLN A 134 2.28 3.49 -6.23
N TRP A 135 2.18 2.62 -5.22
CA TRP A 135 2.49 2.96 -3.85
C TRP A 135 4.00 2.96 -3.65
N LYS A 136 4.57 4.17 -3.56
CA LYS A 136 6.00 4.37 -3.32
C LYS A 136 6.30 4.56 -1.84
N ARG A 137 7.48 4.14 -1.42
CA ARG A 137 7.98 4.42 -0.07
C ARG A 137 8.14 5.93 0.12
N SER A 138 7.46 6.49 1.12
CA SER A 138 7.74 7.86 1.55
C SER A 138 9.09 7.92 2.27
N LYS A 139 9.86 8.98 1.99
CA LYS A 139 11.13 9.25 2.69
C LYS A 139 10.92 9.68 4.15
N ASN A 140 9.71 10.12 4.48
CA ASN A 140 9.33 10.62 5.79
C ASN A 140 8.64 9.56 6.66
N VAL A 141 8.63 8.29 6.23
CA VAL A 141 8.16 7.16 7.04
C VAL A 141 9.37 6.39 7.53
N LYS A 142 9.46 6.20 8.86
CA LYS A 142 10.60 5.54 9.48
C LYS A 142 10.57 4.02 9.28
N CYS A 143 9.38 3.39 9.39
CA CYS A 143 9.26 1.95 9.35
C CYS A 143 8.00 1.49 8.62
N TYR A 144 8.16 0.62 7.63
CA TYR A 144 7.05 -0.06 6.94
C TYR A 144 6.96 -1.50 7.40
N VAL A 145 5.81 -1.85 7.94
CA VAL A 145 5.51 -3.15 8.53
C VAL A 145 4.52 -3.89 7.66
N HIS A 146 4.83 -5.11 7.27
CA HIS A 146 3.89 -5.98 6.57
C HIS A 146 3.30 -7.01 7.50
N ILE A 147 1.97 -7.14 7.51
CA ILE A 147 1.24 -8.22 8.16
C ILE A 147 0.49 -9.02 7.10
N PRO A 148 0.78 -10.31 6.91
CA PRO A 148 0.04 -11.17 5.99
C PRO A 148 -1.41 -11.31 6.43
N HIS A 149 -2.33 -11.29 5.47
CA HIS A 149 -3.75 -11.49 5.73
C HIS A 149 -4.15 -12.98 5.72
N THR A 150 -3.24 -13.85 5.34
CA THR A 150 -3.39 -15.31 5.32
C THR A 150 -2.25 -15.97 6.07
N VAL A 151 -2.43 -17.26 6.39
CA VAL A 151 -1.41 -18.09 7.04
C VAL A 151 -0.60 -18.90 6.04
N ASP A 152 -0.85 -18.70 4.75
CA ASP A 152 -0.21 -19.43 3.66
C ASP A 152 1.28 -19.08 3.52
N ASP A 153 1.98 -19.86 2.72
CA ASP A 153 3.37 -19.61 2.38
C ASP A 153 3.51 -18.30 1.58
N LEU A 154 4.38 -17.42 2.02
CA LEU A 154 4.61 -16.11 1.39
C LEU A 154 5.46 -16.19 0.10
N THR A 155 6.00 -17.37 -0.25
CA THR A 155 6.70 -17.57 -1.52
C THR A 155 5.79 -17.37 -2.73
N GLY A 156 4.47 -17.55 -2.57
CA GLY A 156 3.45 -17.29 -3.58
C GLY A 156 3.18 -15.80 -3.85
N TYR A 157 3.76 -14.88 -3.09
CA TYR A 157 3.60 -13.45 -3.36
C TYR A 157 4.25 -13.06 -4.68
N ARG A 158 3.66 -12.05 -5.35
CA ARG A 158 4.24 -11.50 -6.57
C ARG A 158 5.69 -11.09 -6.35
N MET A 159 6.50 -11.27 -7.39
CA MET A 159 7.91 -10.89 -7.37
C MET A 159 8.10 -9.45 -6.81
N PHE A 160 9.04 -9.30 -5.90
CA PHE A 160 9.36 -8.06 -5.18
C PHE A 160 8.29 -7.56 -4.20
N GLY A 161 7.18 -8.29 -3.99
CA GLY A 161 6.04 -7.85 -3.18
C GLY A 161 6.38 -7.45 -1.75
N LEU A 162 7.40 -8.09 -1.16
CA LEU A 162 7.84 -7.83 0.22
C LEU A 162 9.19 -7.09 0.32
N ASP A 163 9.87 -6.81 -0.80
CA ASP A 163 11.27 -6.38 -0.81
C ASP A 163 11.52 -5.04 -0.10
N HIS A 164 10.53 -4.18 -0.07
CA HIS A 164 10.67 -2.82 0.46
C HIS A 164 10.02 -2.60 1.84
N TYR A 165 9.60 -3.67 2.49
CA TYR A 165 9.16 -3.64 3.88
C TYR A 165 10.36 -3.82 4.82
N ASP A 166 10.33 -3.15 5.95
CA ASP A 166 11.39 -3.20 6.97
C ASP A 166 11.15 -4.36 7.94
N VAL A 167 9.86 -4.59 8.28
CA VAL A 167 9.44 -5.61 9.25
C VAL A 167 8.35 -6.49 8.66
N LEU A 168 8.40 -7.78 8.97
CA LEU A 168 7.35 -8.76 8.69
C LEU A 168 6.79 -9.28 10.01
N LEU A 169 5.48 -9.12 10.21
CA LEU A 169 4.73 -9.75 11.30
C LEU A 169 4.15 -11.08 10.81
N ALA A 170 4.91 -12.14 10.98
CA ALA A 170 4.55 -13.45 10.44
C ALA A 170 3.50 -14.17 11.32
N SER A 171 2.60 -14.92 10.70
CA SER A 171 1.64 -15.76 11.39
C SER A 171 2.29 -17.00 12.04
N GLY A 172 3.48 -17.41 11.56
CA GLY A 172 4.20 -18.57 12.07
C GLY A 172 5.57 -18.74 11.43
N PRO A 173 6.36 -19.72 11.93
CA PRO A 173 7.73 -19.95 11.48
C PRO A 173 7.82 -20.35 10.00
N ASN A 174 6.81 -20.96 9.44
CA ASN A 174 6.79 -21.34 8.02
C ASN A 174 6.83 -20.12 7.10
N GLN A 175 6.14 -19.03 7.48
CA GLN A 175 6.19 -17.78 6.71
C GLN A 175 7.58 -17.15 6.77
N ILE A 176 8.25 -17.20 7.93
CA ILE A 176 9.63 -16.74 8.09
C ILE A 176 10.55 -17.53 7.16
N ALA A 177 10.48 -18.87 7.20
CA ALA A 177 11.30 -19.71 6.34
C ALA A 177 11.05 -19.45 4.84
N GLY A 178 9.80 -19.20 4.44
CA GLY A 178 9.45 -18.79 3.07
C GLY A 178 10.12 -17.49 2.66
N VAL A 179 10.05 -16.46 3.51
CA VAL A 179 10.67 -15.15 3.23
C VAL A 179 12.19 -15.24 3.22
N GLU A 180 12.80 -16.04 4.07
CA GLU A 180 14.25 -16.27 4.06
C GLU A 180 14.74 -16.92 2.76
N LYS A 181 13.97 -17.84 2.19
CA LYS A 181 14.23 -18.38 0.84
C LYS A 181 14.21 -17.29 -0.23
N ILE A 182 13.20 -16.40 -0.17
CA ILE A 182 13.11 -15.27 -1.11
C ILE A 182 14.30 -14.31 -0.95
N GLU A 183 14.67 -13.98 0.29
CA GLU A 183 15.82 -13.11 0.58
C GLU A 183 17.15 -13.72 0.14
N ALA A 184 17.31 -15.04 0.27
CA ALA A 184 18.50 -15.75 -0.21
C ALA A 184 18.70 -15.64 -1.73
N LEU A 185 17.61 -15.54 -2.50
CA LEU A 185 17.66 -15.31 -3.94
C LEU A 185 18.05 -13.87 -4.31
N ARG A 186 18.04 -12.94 -3.34
CA ARG A 186 18.26 -11.50 -3.55
C ARG A 186 19.21 -10.91 -2.50
N PRO A 187 20.47 -11.36 -2.45
CA PRO A 187 21.42 -11.00 -1.39
C PRO A 187 21.76 -9.51 -1.33
N THR A 188 21.50 -8.75 -2.40
CA THR A 188 21.72 -7.30 -2.46
C THR A 188 20.64 -6.47 -1.76
N ARG A 189 19.53 -7.07 -1.36
CA ARG A 189 18.46 -6.39 -0.63
C ARG A 189 18.68 -6.47 0.87
N ALA A 190 18.26 -5.42 1.58
CA ALA A 190 18.27 -5.44 3.04
C ALA A 190 17.35 -6.55 3.56
N LYS A 191 17.84 -7.29 4.54
CA LYS A 191 17.02 -8.30 5.24
C LYS A 191 16.01 -7.59 6.13
N LYS A 192 14.79 -8.13 6.16
CA LYS A 192 13.72 -7.65 7.05
C LYS A 192 13.89 -8.18 8.46
N GLU A 193 13.46 -7.42 9.42
CA GLU A 193 13.12 -7.96 10.73
C GLU A 193 11.88 -8.86 10.62
N LYS A 194 11.88 -10.00 11.26
CA LYS A 194 10.81 -10.99 11.19
C LYS A 194 10.37 -11.38 12.59
N VAL A 195 9.10 -11.15 12.89
CA VAL A 195 8.52 -11.41 14.20
C VAL A 195 7.31 -12.33 14.05
N VAL A 196 7.26 -13.42 14.82
CA VAL A 196 6.07 -14.28 14.87
C VAL A 196 5.05 -13.65 15.81
N VAL A 197 3.89 -13.31 15.28
CA VAL A 197 2.80 -12.64 16.03
C VAL A 197 1.49 -13.44 16.05
N GLY A 198 1.40 -14.52 15.26
CA GLY A 198 0.15 -15.25 15.07
C GLY A 198 -0.74 -14.64 13.98
N SER A 199 -2.02 -14.97 13.99
CA SER A 199 -3.00 -14.55 12.98
C SER A 199 -4.30 -14.14 13.63
N THR A 200 -4.61 -12.84 13.59
CA THR A 200 -5.85 -12.29 14.14
C THR A 200 -7.12 -12.93 13.54
N PRO A 201 -7.19 -13.25 12.21
CA PRO A 201 -8.33 -13.98 11.66
C PRO A 201 -8.48 -15.41 12.20
N LEU A 202 -7.38 -16.11 12.50
CA LEU A 202 -7.46 -17.45 13.10
C LEU A 202 -7.90 -17.41 14.56
N ASP A 203 -7.48 -16.40 15.31
CA ASP A 203 -7.91 -16.23 16.69
C ASP A 203 -9.43 -15.97 16.76
N GLU A 204 -9.96 -15.15 15.85
CA GLU A 204 -11.40 -14.92 15.73
C GLU A 204 -12.16 -16.19 15.32
N LEU A 205 -11.62 -16.97 14.39
CA LEU A 205 -12.18 -18.26 14.00
C LEU A 205 -12.21 -19.25 15.16
N LYS A 206 -11.12 -19.35 15.91
CA LYS A 206 -11.02 -20.20 17.08
C LYS A 206 -12.05 -19.82 18.14
N LYS A 207 -12.17 -18.53 18.42
CA LYS A 207 -13.17 -18.02 19.36
C LYS A 207 -14.59 -18.41 18.97
N LYS A 208 -14.95 -18.21 17.68
CA LYS A 208 -16.26 -18.63 17.15
C LYS A 208 -16.46 -20.15 17.21
N TYR A 209 -15.41 -20.91 16.96
CA TYR A 209 -15.45 -22.37 17.07
C TYR A 209 -15.71 -22.81 18.52
N ASP A 210 -14.97 -22.27 19.48
CA ASP A 210 -15.12 -22.57 20.91
C ASP A 210 -16.51 -22.17 21.44
N GLU A 211 -17.07 -21.03 20.99
CA GLU A 211 -18.40 -20.58 21.32
C GLU A 211 -19.51 -21.49 20.74
N ASN A 212 -19.32 -22.00 19.54
CA ASN A 212 -20.30 -22.87 18.86
C ASN A 212 -20.21 -24.35 19.27
N HIS A 213 -19.04 -24.82 19.74
CA HIS A 213 -18.87 -26.24 20.16
C HIS A 213 -19.52 -26.53 21.51
N ARG A 214 -19.97 -25.53 22.25
CA ARG A 214 -20.81 -25.71 23.44
C ARG A 214 -22.25 -26.14 23.13
N LYS A 215 -22.66 -26.09 21.86
CA LYS A 215 -23.93 -26.66 21.40
C LYS A 215 -23.64 -28.05 20.86
N GLU A 216 -24.04 -29.09 21.63
CA GLU A 216 -23.92 -30.47 21.20
C GLU A 216 -24.45 -30.64 19.75
N ARG A 217 -23.59 -31.09 18.86
CA ARG A 217 -24.01 -31.48 17.51
C ARG A 217 -24.68 -32.85 17.61
N ASN A 218 -25.97 -32.87 17.78
CA ASN A 218 -26.79 -34.08 17.70
C ASN A 218 -27.15 -34.50 16.27
N GLN A 219 -26.42 -34.06 15.25
CA GLN A 219 -26.64 -34.46 13.86
C GLN A 219 -25.30 -34.63 13.17
N ILE A 220 -24.96 -35.89 12.95
CA ILE A 220 -24.07 -36.33 11.89
C ILE A 220 -24.98 -36.69 10.72
N PRO A 221 -24.84 -36.12 9.52
CA PRO A 221 -25.57 -36.54 8.34
C PRO A 221 -25.09 -37.92 7.89
#